data_f662af730b309329781a0776795ca651
#
_entry.id   f662af730b309329781a0776795ca651
#
_cell.length_a   1.000
_cell.length_b   1.000
_cell.length_c   1.000
_cell.angle_alpha   90.00
_cell.angle_beta   90.00
_cell.angle_gamma   90.00
#
_symmetry.space_group_name_H-M   'P 1'
#
loop_
_entity.id
_entity.type
_entity.pdbx_description
1 polymer ?
#
loop_
_entity_poly.entity_id
_entity_poly.type
_entity_poly.pdbx_seq_one_letter_code
_entity_poly.pdbx_strand_id
1 'polypeptide(L)'
;MNKTEFLLKLKLQKGIGYVKLLTVAKQMNSEKTIEVEDLKEMELPEQLMEACLKAFRDKDLDRLVKQIYCQCDVIGFFDEEYPEKLRQIYRPPLVLFAQGDTSLLSKEIVTIVGSRYPTNYSRQVMEKLVPNLIEQNMVIASGLAKGVDALAHHTTLNNQGR
;
A
#
# COMPACT_ATOMS: atom_id res chain seq x y z
N MET A 1 -14.65 12.16 -9.01
CA MET A 1 -13.32 11.47 -9.05
C MET A 1 -13.35 10.30 -8.08
N ASN A 2 -12.69 9.18 -8.38
CA ASN A 2 -12.54 8.08 -7.43
C ASN A 2 -11.66 8.53 -6.23
N LYS A 3 -11.95 8.07 -5.01
CA LYS A 3 -11.24 8.45 -3.77
C LYS A 3 -9.77 8.08 -3.78
N THR A 4 -9.43 6.91 -4.30
CA THR A 4 -8.05 6.44 -4.42
C THR A 4 -7.24 7.35 -5.31
N GLU A 5 -7.78 7.74 -6.47
CA GLU A 5 -7.17 8.72 -7.36
C GLU A 5 -7.01 10.09 -6.69
N PHE A 6 -8.02 10.55 -5.97
CA PHE A 6 -7.95 11.81 -5.25
C PHE A 6 -6.86 11.80 -4.17
N LEU A 7 -6.82 10.74 -3.34
CA LEU A 7 -5.77 10.58 -2.32
C LEU A 7 -4.37 10.48 -2.95
N LEU A 8 -4.25 9.80 -4.09
CA LEU A 8 -3.00 9.74 -4.84
C LEU A 8 -2.56 11.13 -5.32
N LYS A 9 -3.45 11.90 -5.94
CA LYS A 9 -3.16 13.27 -6.38
C LYS A 9 -2.76 14.17 -5.22
N LEU A 10 -3.41 14.05 -4.06
CA LEU A 10 -3.01 14.77 -2.85
C LEU A 10 -1.62 14.36 -2.39
N LYS A 11 -1.35 13.04 -2.30
CA LYS A 11 -0.05 12.49 -1.88
C LYS A 11 1.10 12.96 -2.76
N LEU A 12 0.88 13.18 -4.04
CA LEU A 12 1.89 13.63 -5.01
C LEU A 12 2.22 15.12 -4.88
N GLN A 13 1.41 15.90 -4.19
CA GLN A 13 1.67 17.33 -4.00
C GLN A 13 2.73 17.58 -2.92
N LYS A 14 3.64 18.51 -3.20
CA LYS A 14 4.67 18.93 -2.25
C LYS A 14 4.02 19.48 -0.97
N GLY A 15 4.49 19.03 0.19
CA GLY A 15 4.01 19.49 1.49
C GLY A 15 2.75 18.76 2.01
N ILE A 16 2.22 17.79 1.27
CA ILE A 16 1.15 16.90 1.74
C ILE A 16 1.77 15.63 2.31
N GLY A 17 2.01 15.62 3.60
CA GLY A 17 2.47 14.45 4.34
C GLY A 17 1.29 13.59 4.84
N TYR A 18 1.62 12.47 5.48
CA TYR A 18 0.64 11.51 5.99
C TYR A 18 -0.47 12.12 6.85
N VAL A 19 -0.13 13.03 7.77
CA VAL A 19 -1.11 13.65 8.69
C VAL A 19 -2.16 14.43 7.91
N LYS A 20 -1.74 15.28 6.96
CA LYS A 20 -2.65 16.06 6.13
C LYS A 20 -3.55 15.15 5.27
N LEU A 21 -2.96 14.12 4.68
CA LEU A 21 -3.70 13.14 3.89
C LEU A 21 -4.75 12.40 4.74
N LEU A 22 -4.38 12.01 5.96
CA LEU A 22 -5.28 11.37 6.92
C LEU A 22 -6.40 12.31 7.37
N THR A 23 -6.11 13.61 7.57
CA THR A 23 -7.11 14.61 7.94
C THR A 23 -8.21 14.71 6.88
N VAL A 24 -7.84 14.69 5.61
CA VAL A 24 -8.80 14.69 4.50
C VAL A 24 -9.55 13.36 4.45
N ALA A 25 -8.83 12.23 4.50
CA ALA A 25 -9.45 10.91 4.42
C ALA A 25 -10.51 10.66 5.51
N LYS A 26 -10.30 11.17 6.72
CA LYS A 26 -11.26 11.04 7.83
C LYS A 26 -12.56 11.81 7.64
N GLN A 27 -12.58 12.81 6.78
CA GLN A 27 -13.77 13.63 6.48
C GLN A 27 -14.46 13.22 5.19
N MET A 28 -13.92 12.23 4.46
CA MET A 28 -14.59 11.67 3.30
C MET A 28 -15.83 10.87 3.72
N ASN A 29 -16.93 11.10 3.02
CA ASN A 29 -18.18 10.35 3.19
C ASN A 29 -18.01 8.84 2.86
N SER A 30 -19.09 8.05 2.90
CA SER A 30 -19.06 6.61 2.58
C SER A 30 -19.15 6.30 1.06
N GLU A 31 -19.38 7.30 0.21
CA GLU A 31 -19.51 7.11 -1.23
C GLU A 31 -18.20 6.68 -1.89
N LYS A 32 -18.25 6.00 -3.02
CA LYS A 32 -17.06 5.54 -3.77
C LYS A 32 -16.33 6.67 -4.49
N THR A 33 -17.02 7.78 -4.75
CA THR A 33 -16.47 8.95 -5.44
C THR A 33 -16.39 10.14 -4.51
N ILE A 34 -15.64 11.15 -4.93
CA ILE A 34 -15.57 12.46 -4.28
C ILE A 34 -15.71 13.54 -5.35
N GLU A 35 -16.48 14.58 -5.04
CA GLU A 35 -16.74 15.73 -5.89
C GLU A 35 -16.22 17.02 -5.24
N VAL A 36 -16.19 18.10 -5.98
CA VAL A 36 -15.73 19.42 -5.46
C VAL A 36 -16.69 19.94 -4.39
N GLU A 37 -17.96 19.60 -4.52
CA GLU A 37 -19.02 19.93 -3.57
C GLU A 37 -18.77 19.31 -2.19
N ASP A 38 -18.32 18.06 -2.15
CA ASP A 38 -17.99 17.37 -0.89
C ASP A 38 -16.89 18.11 -0.10
N LEU A 39 -15.97 18.75 -0.80
CA LEU A 39 -14.90 19.52 -0.14
C LEU A 39 -15.43 20.70 0.66
N LYS A 40 -16.58 21.28 0.25
CA LYS A 40 -17.17 22.45 0.94
C LYS A 40 -17.73 22.07 2.30
N GLU A 41 -18.05 20.81 2.50
CA GLU A 41 -18.55 20.27 3.76
C GLU A 41 -17.43 19.87 4.73
N MET A 42 -16.17 19.84 4.23
CA MET A 42 -15.02 19.49 5.04
C MET A 42 -14.46 20.68 5.81
N GLU A 43 -14.20 20.48 7.09
CA GLU A 43 -13.51 21.45 7.93
C GLU A 43 -11.99 21.32 7.77
N LEU A 44 -11.43 21.94 6.74
CA LEU A 44 -10.01 21.85 6.41
C LEU A 44 -9.33 23.23 6.55
N PRO A 45 -8.06 23.29 6.99
CA PRO A 45 -7.25 24.50 6.90
C PRO A 45 -7.17 25.00 5.44
N GLU A 46 -7.16 26.31 5.24
CA GLU A 46 -7.19 26.96 3.92
C GLU A 46 -6.16 26.36 2.93
N GLN A 47 -4.91 26.21 3.36
CA GLN A 47 -3.85 25.62 2.54
C GLN A 47 -4.13 24.15 2.12
N LEU A 48 -4.81 23.39 2.98
CA LEU A 48 -5.16 22.01 2.69
C LEU A 48 -6.36 21.94 1.75
N MET A 49 -7.32 22.84 1.93
CA MET A 49 -8.45 23.02 1.00
C MET A 49 -7.96 23.39 -0.40
N GLU A 50 -7.01 24.33 -0.50
CA GLU A 50 -6.41 24.69 -1.78
C GLU A 50 -5.73 23.48 -2.47
N ALA A 51 -4.99 22.67 -1.72
CA ALA A 51 -4.40 21.43 -2.24
C ALA A 51 -5.46 20.43 -2.71
N CYS A 52 -6.59 20.30 -2.00
CA CYS A 52 -7.72 19.47 -2.42
C CYS A 52 -8.33 19.97 -3.73
N LEU A 53 -8.59 21.28 -3.86
CA LEU A 53 -9.10 21.88 -5.09
C LEU A 53 -8.13 21.73 -6.26
N LYS A 54 -6.83 21.82 -6.00
CA LYS A 54 -5.79 21.59 -7.00
C LYS A 54 -5.82 20.14 -7.52
N ALA A 55 -6.08 19.15 -6.67
CA ALA A 55 -6.19 17.74 -7.08
C ALA A 55 -7.28 17.52 -8.15
N PHE A 56 -8.32 18.36 -8.21
CA PHE A 56 -9.37 18.31 -9.24
C PHE A 56 -9.02 19.05 -10.53
N ARG A 57 -8.13 20.03 -10.49
CA ARG A 57 -7.92 21.00 -11.60
C ARG A 57 -6.58 20.84 -12.31
N ASP A 58 -5.61 20.20 -11.67
CA ASP A 58 -4.22 20.13 -12.15
C ASP A 58 -4.06 19.00 -13.16
N LYS A 59 -3.92 19.39 -14.46
CA LYS A 59 -3.71 18.46 -15.56
C LYS A 59 -2.37 17.73 -15.52
N ASP A 60 -1.37 18.31 -14.87
CA ASP A 60 -0.07 17.64 -14.73
C ASP A 60 -0.14 16.51 -13.69
N LEU A 61 -0.93 16.68 -12.63
CA LEU A 61 -1.28 15.59 -11.72
C LEU A 61 -2.06 14.48 -12.45
N ASP A 62 -2.99 14.83 -13.35
CA ASP A 62 -3.71 13.84 -14.15
C ASP A 62 -2.76 12.99 -15.01
N ARG A 63 -1.78 13.64 -15.66
CA ARG A 63 -0.77 12.93 -16.46
C ARG A 63 0.10 12.03 -15.60
N LEU A 64 0.56 12.52 -14.45
CA LEU A 64 1.39 11.77 -13.54
C LEU A 64 0.66 10.55 -12.97
N VAL A 65 -0.59 10.71 -12.58
CA VAL A 65 -1.45 9.61 -12.12
C VAL A 65 -1.62 8.55 -13.20
N LYS A 66 -1.90 8.94 -14.44
CA LYS A 66 -1.99 8.01 -15.58
C LYS A 66 -0.68 7.23 -15.78
N GLN A 67 0.46 7.89 -15.68
CA GLN A 67 1.76 7.20 -15.77
C GLN A 67 1.96 6.17 -14.64
N ILE A 68 1.54 6.50 -13.42
CA ILE A 68 1.62 5.57 -12.28
C ILE A 68 0.73 4.34 -12.53
N TYR A 69 -0.52 4.53 -12.95
CA TYR A 69 -1.42 3.42 -13.26
C TYR A 69 -0.95 2.54 -14.45
N CYS A 70 -0.11 3.08 -15.34
CA CYS A 70 0.54 2.28 -16.39
C CYS A 70 1.70 1.40 -15.86
N GLN A 71 2.23 1.69 -14.68
CA GLN A 71 3.41 1.01 -14.11
C GLN A 71 3.06 0.05 -12.98
N CYS A 72 1.98 0.32 -12.25
CA CYS A 72 1.58 -0.48 -11.09
C CYS A 72 0.08 -0.31 -10.80
N ASP A 73 -0.47 -1.26 -10.05
CA ASP A 73 -1.79 -1.11 -9.45
C ASP A 73 -1.72 -0.14 -8.27
N VAL A 74 -2.76 0.65 -8.11
CA VAL A 74 -2.89 1.58 -7.00
C VAL A 74 -4.12 1.19 -6.19
N ILE A 75 -3.90 0.81 -4.93
CA ILE A 75 -4.95 0.36 -4.02
C ILE A 75 -5.09 1.41 -2.92
N GLY A 76 -6.26 2.01 -2.80
CA GLY A 76 -6.58 3.01 -1.79
C GLY A 76 -7.15 2.39 -0.51
N PHE A 77 -7.03 3.12 0.58
CA PHE A 77 -7.53 2.71 1.89
C PHE A 77 -9.03 2.35 1.89
N PHE A 78 -9.82 2.95 0.99
CA PHE A 78 -11.27 2.72 0.88
C PHE A 78 -11.65 1.63 -0.13
N ASP A 79 -10.69 1.07 -0.86
CA ASP A 79 -10.94 0.04 -1.84
C ASP A 79 -11.18 -1.32 -1.15
N GLU A 80 -11.96 -2.18 -1.78
CA GLU A 80 -12.30 -3.52 -1.26
C GLU A 80 -11.05 -4.43 -1.21
N GLU A 81 -10.12 -4.21 -2.15
CA GLU A 81 -8.85 -4.94 -2.26
C GLU A 81 -7.83 -4.52 -1.21
N TYR A 82 -8.09 -3.44 -0.44
CA TYR A 82 -7.15 -3.00 0.58
C TYR A 82 -7.06 -4.03 1.72
N PRO A 83 -5.86 -4.50 2.12
CA PRO A 83 -5.71 -5.54 3.12
C PRO A 83 -6.30 -5.14 4.48
N GLU A 84 -7.28 -5.91 4.96
CA GLU A 84 -7.99 -5.58 6.21
C GLU A 84 -7.04 -5.54 7.43
N LYS A 85 -6.09 -6.47 7.53
CA LYS A 85 -5.08 -6.46 8.60
C LYS A 85 -4.22 -5.19 8.57
N LEU A 86 -3.93 -4.65 7.38
CA LEU A 86 -3.18 -3.40 7.23
C LEU A 86 -4.04 -2.17 7.59
N ARG A 87 -5.35 -2.23 7.36
CA ARG A 87 -6.29 -1.16 7.74
C ARG A 87 -6.33 -0.92 9.25
N GLN A 88 -6.08 -1.97 10.05
CA GLN A 88 -6.17 -1.95 11.51
C GLN A 88 -4.92 -1.43 12.21
N ILE A 89 -3.80 -1.22 11.53
CA ILE A 89 -2.59 -0.70 12.17
C ILE A 89 -2.74 0.78 12.53
N TYR A 90 -1.94 1.25 13.48
CA TYR A 90 -1.99 2.64 13.99
C TYR A 90 -1.87 3.72 12.89
N ARG A 91 -1.09 3.48 11.84
CA ARG A 91 -0.90 4.41 10.72
C ARG A 91 -0.96 3.66 9.39
N PRO A 92 -2.15 3.24 8.96
CA PRO A 92 -2.29 2.54 7.68
C PRO A 92 -1.91 3.45 6.52
N PRO A 93 -1.09 3.01 5.57
CA PRO A 93 -0.82 3.78 4.36
C PRO A 93 -2.11 3.99 3.58
N LEU A 94 -2.47 5.24 3.24
CA LEU A 94 -3.74 5.55 2.59
C LEU A 94 -3.76 5.20 1.10
N VAL A 95 -2.59 4.98 0.51
CA VAL A 95 -2.41 4.55 -0.89
C VAL A 95 -1.25 3.57 -0.94
N LEU A 96 -1.48 2.39 -1.49
CA LEU A 96 -0.50 1.35 -1.80
C LEU A 96 -0.19 1.35 -3.29
N PHE A 97 1.05 1.03 -3.63
CA PHE A 97 1.48 0.74 -4.99
C PHE A 97 1.85 -0.73 -5.06
N ALA A 98 1.25 -1.47 -5.96
CA ALA A 98 1.42 -2.91 -6.06
C ALA A 98 1.83 -3.31 -7.49
N GLN A 99 2.66 -4.34 -7.60
CA GLN A 99 3.03 -4.96 -8.86
C GLN A 99 2.93 -6.47 -8.71
N GLY A 100 2.32 -7.13 -9.68
CA GLY A 100 2.15 -8.58 -9.71
C GLY A 100 0.76 -9.01 -9.23
N ASP A 101 0.67 -10.19 -8.63
CA ASP A 101 -0.60 -10.78 -8.21
C ASP A 101 -1.10 -10.18 -6.89
N THR A 102 -1.92 -9.15 -6.98
CA THR A 102 -2.51 -8.46 -5.82
C THR A 102 -3.53 -9.32 -5.06
N SER A 103 -4.03 -10.42 -5.66
CA SER A 103 -4.92 -11.35 -4.96
C SER A 103 -4.28 -12.02 -3.75
N LEU A 104 -2.94 -12.04 -3.69
CA LEU A 104 -2.18 -12.55 -2.55
C LEU A 104 -2.39 -11.73 -1.28
N LEU A 105 -2.77 -10.46 -1.38
CA LEU A 105 -3.02 -9.58 -0.24
C LEU A 105 -4.22 -10.04 0.61
N SER A 106 -5.12 -10.82 0.04
CA SER A 106 -6.29 -11.38 0.74
C SER A 106 -6.05 -12.77 1.34
N LYS A 107 -4.87 -13.36 1.13
CA LYS A 107 -4.52 -14.70 1.62
C LYS A 107 -3.99 -14.66 3.05
N GLU A 108 -3.83 -15.86 3.65
CA GLU A 108 -3.10 -15.96 4.90
C GLU A 108 -1.61 -15.71 4.67
N ILE A 109 -1.08 -14.71 5.36
CA ILE A 109 0.28 -14.21 5.16
C ILE A 109 1.10 -14.43 6.43
N VAL A 110 2.30 -14.98 6.26
CA VAL A 110 3.34 -15.00 7.31
C VAL A 110 4.47 -14.06 6.92
N THR A 111 4.77 -13.12 7.80
CA THR A 111 5.87 -12.17 7.58
C THR A 111 7.16 -12.71 8.19
N ILE A 112 8.21 -12.80 7.38
CA ILE A 112 9.54 -13.20 7.79
C ILE A 112 10.48 -12.02 7.62
N VAL A 113 11.13 -11.60 8.70
CA VAL A 113 12.10 -10.49 8.72
C VAL A 113 13.31 -10.87 9.55
N GLY A 114 14.46 -10.23 9.29
CA GLY A 114 15.63 -10.49 10.09
C GLY A 114 16.89 -9.70 9.68
N SER A 115 18.03 -10.18 10.12
CA SER A 115 19.32 -9.54 9.90
C SER A 115 19.67 -9.44 8.40
N ARG A 116 20.30 -8.32 8.03
CA ARG A 116 20.92 -8.14 6.71
C ARG A 116 22.14 -9.05 6.49
N TYR A 117 22.67 -9.63 7.57
CA TYR A 117 23.80 -10.57 7.57
C TYR A 117 23.33 -11.90 8.17
N PRO A 118 22.71 -12.79 7.38
CA PRO A 118 22.18 -14.05 7.86
C PRO A 118 23.32 -15.01 8.21
N THR A 119 23.16 -15.76 9.27
CA THR A 119 24.07 -16.83 9.69
C THR A 119 23.70 -18.14 8.98
N ASN A 120 24.55 -19.17 9.11
CA ASN A 120 24.23 -20.52 8.64
C ASN A 120 22.98 -21.08 9.36
N TYR A 121 22.79 -20.74 10.62
CA TYR A 121 21.58 -21.07 11.36
C TYR A 121 20.32 -20.49 10.70
N SER A 122 20.36 -19.21 10.31
CA SER A 122 19.23 -18.58 9.59
C SER A 122 18.87 -19.33 8.32
N ARG A 123 19.86 -19.80 7.56
CA ARG A 123 19.65 -20.61 6.34
C ARG A 123 18.94 -21.93 6.66
N GLN A 124 19.44 -22.66 7.63
CA GLN A 124 18.86 -23.93 8.06
C GLN A 124 17.42 -23.78 8.56
N VAL A 125 17.13 -22.69 9.27
CA VAL A 125 15.76 -22.39 9.71
C VAL A 125 14.85 -22.14 8.50
N MET A 126 15.28 -21.34 7.53
CA MET A 126 14.47 -21.06 6.32
C MET A 126 14.19 -22.32 5.51
N GLU A 127 15.20 -23.17 5.30
CA GLU A 127 15.08 -24.42 4.57
C GLU A 127 14.08 -25.41 5.21
N LYS A 128 13.89 -25.32 6.53
CA LYS A 128 12.92 -26.15 7.25
C LYS A 128 11.54 -25.49 7.37
N LEU A 129 11.51 -24.18 7.67
CA LEU A 129 10.27 -23.49 8.00
C LEU A 129 9.45 -23.17 6.75
N VAL A 130 10.09 -22.60 5.72
CA VAL A 130 9.36 -22.06 4.56
C VAL A 130 8.61 -23.15 3.79
N PRO A 131 9.17 -24.35 3.50
CA PRO A 131 8.41 -25.41 2.83
C PRO A 131 7.14 -25.79 3.61
N ASN A 132 7.22 -25.94 4.92
CA ASN A 132 6.07 -26.30 5.75
C ASN A 132 4.96 -25.21 5.73
N LEU A 133 5.34 -23.92 5.64
CA LEU A 133 4.37 -22.83 5.51
C LEU A 133 3.69 -22.85 4.12
N ILE A 134 4.46 -23.17 3.07
CA ILE A 134 3.95 -23.28 1.71
C ILE A 134 2.95 -24.44 1.61
N GLU A 135 3.24 -25.61 2.21
CA GLU A 135 2.33 -26.76 2.26
C GLU A 135 0.99 -26.40 2.93
N GLN A 136 0.99 -25.43 3.86
CA GLN A 136 -0.21 -24.89 4.49
C GLN A 136 -0.88 -23.77 3.69
N ASN A 137 -0.48 -23.55 2.42
CA ASN A 137 -0.97 -22.47 1.56
C ASN A 137 -0.74 -21.04 2.11
N MET A 138 0.27 -20.87 2.96
CA MET A 138 0.65 -19.55 3.47
C MET A 138 1.45 -18.77 2.44
N VAL A 139 1.16 -17.49 2.30
CA VAL A 139 1.96 -16.53 1.51
C VAL A 139 3.09 -15.98 2.38
N ILE A 140 4.30 -15.92 1.86
CA ILE A 140 5.45 -15.38 2.57
C ILE A 140 5.65 -13.93 2.20
N ALA A 141 5.46 -13.04 3.17
CA ALA A 141 5.78 -11.62 3.03
C ALA A 141 7.12 -11.29 3.66
N SER A 142 7.88 -10.40 3.03
CA SER A 142 9.13 -9.89 3.57
C SER A 142 9.45 -8.50 3.00
N GLY A 143 10.40 -7.78 3.60
CA GLY A 143 10.70 -6.40 3.27
C GLY A 143 11.65 -6.20 2.08
N LEU A 144 11.93 -7.24 1.27
CA LEU A 144 12.85 -7.19 0.11
C LEU A 144 14.28 -6.66 0.45
N ALA A 145 14.68 -6.67 1.71
CA ALA A 145 16.01 -6.28 2.12
C ALA A 145 17.04 -7.39 1.82
N LYS A 146 18.32 -7.03 1.87
CA LYS A 146 19.39 -8.05 1.87
C LYS A 146 19.29 -8.92 3.13
N GLY A 147 19.80 -10.14 3.05
CA GLY A 147 19.92 -11.03 4.19
C GLY A 147 18.74 -11.97 4.37
N VAL A 148 18.14 -12.00 5.56
CA VAL A 148 17.06 -12.92 5.89
C VAL A 148 15.84 -12.70 5.00
N ASP A 149 15.50 -11.45 4.66
CA ASP A 149 14.39 -11.13 3.78
C ASP A 149 14.60 -11.74 2.38
N ALA A 150 15.77 -11.52 1.78
CA ALA A 150 16.10 -12.12 0.49
C ALA A 150 16.13 -13.65 0.56
N LEU A 151 16.64 -14.21 1.66
CA LEU A 151 16.67 -15.64 1.88
C LEU A 151 15.24 -16.24 1.96
N ALA A 152 14.34 -15.56 2.66
CA ALA A 152 12.93 -15.98 2.73
C ALA A 152 12.31 -16.03 1.32
N HIS A 153 12.47 -14.97 0.51
CA HIS A 153 11.96 -14.95 -0.85
C HIS A 153 12.59 -16.02 -1.75
N HIS A 154 13.92 -16.18 -1.71
CA HIS A 154 14.60 -17.22 -2.49
C HIS A 154 14.12 -18.62 -2.11
N THR A 155 14.00 -18.91 -0.81
CA THR A 155 13.53 -20.23 -0.36
C THR A 155 12.09 -20.46 -0.78
N THR A 156 11.24 -19.44 -0.71
CA THR A 156 9.83 -19.51 -1.15
C THR A 156 9.75 -19.83 -2.64
N LEU A 157 10.46 -19.10 -3.49
CA LEU A 157 10.45 -19.30 -4.94
C LEU A 157 11.00 -20.68 -5.34
N ASN A 158 12.09 -21.13 -4.70
CA ASN A 158 12.68 -22.45 -4.95
C ASN A 158 11.74 -23.60 -4.60
N ASN A 159 10.81 -23.39 -3.67
CA ASN A 159 9.78 -24.36 -3.29
C ASN A 159 8.41 -24.08 -3.95
N GLN A 160 8.37 -23.31 -5.05
CA GLN A 160 7.15 -22.98 -5.80
C GLN A 160 6.06 -22.31 -4.96
N GLY A 161 6.43 -21.67 -3.85
CA GLY A 161 5.56 -20.90 -2.98
C GLY A 161 5.30 -19.47 -3.51
N ARG A 162 4.51 -18.75 -2.77
CA ARG A 162 4.11 -17.38 -3.08
C ARG A 162 4.35 -16.45 -1.91
#